data_638988cb34e0eb92ecff6256e335cda5
#
_entry.id   638988cb34e0eb92ecff6256e335cda5
#
_cell.length_a   1.000
_cell.length_b   1.000
_cell.length_c   1.000
_cell.angle_alpha   90.00
_cell.angle_beta   90.00
_cell.angle_gamma   90.00
#
_symmetry.space_group_name_H-M   'P 1'
#
loop_
_entity.id
_entity.type
_entity.pdbx_description
1 polymer ?
#
loop_
_entity_poly.entity_id
_entity_poly.type
_entity_poly.pdbx_seq_one_letter_code
_entity_poly.pdbx_strand_id
1 'polypeptide(L)'
;MSDIVLAIDQGTTSTRCMAFNHSGEPIAVHQLEHQQIFPKPGWVEHDPIEIWEKTQLVVREAIKKAGANPGDIAALGITNQRETTIVWNPKTGQPYHNAIVWQDVRTDKIIAELGKNDSQDRFRTITGLPLATYFSGPKIKWLLDNVDGLREAANRG
;
A
#
# COMPACT_ATOMS: atom_id res chain seq x y z
N MET A 1 24.54 19.31 -14.26
CA MET A 1 24.09 18.17 -13.45
C MET A 1 22.67 18.52 -13.01
N SER A 2 21.71 17.79 -13.53
CA SER A 2 20.31 17.97 -13.14
C SER A 2 20.08 17.11 -11.92
N ASP A 3 19.92 17.75 -10.76
CA ASP A 3 19.66 17.06 -9.50
C ASP A 3 18.15 17.09 -9.25
N ILE A 4 17.41 16.27 -9.98
CA ILE A 4 15.97 16.12 -9.81
C ILE A 4 15.70 14.99 -8.81
N VAL A 5 14.84 15.28 -7.84
CA VAL A 5 14.33 14.29 -6.90
C VAL A 5 12.87 14.01 -7.22
N LEU A 6 12.51 12.73 -7.31
CA LEU A 6 11.12 12.29 -7.44
C LEU A 6 10.54 11.94 -6.08
N ALA A 7 9.28 12.28 -5.85
CA ALA A 7 8.49 11.83 -4.71
C ALA A 7 7.22 11.14 -5.20
N ILE A 8 7.07 9.84 -4.87
CA ILE A 8 5.86 9.08 -5.12
C ILE A 8 5.00 9.12 -3.86
N ASP A 9 3.76 9.57 -4.02
CA ASP A 9 2.72 9.53 -2.99
C ASP A 9 1.68 8.49 -3.41
N GLN A 10 1.80 7.30 -2.79
CA GLN A 10 0.83 6.22 -2.98
C GLN A 10 -0.32 6.41 -1.99
N GLY A 11 -1.29 7.25 -2.36
CA GLY A 11 -2.44 7.57 -1.54
C GLY A 11 -3.57 6.52 -1.62
N THR A 12 -4.60 6.69 -0.81
CA THR A 12 -5.75 5.77 -0.75
C THR A 12 -6.63 5.85 -2.01
N THR A 13 -6.74 7.01 -2.63
CA THR A 13 -7.62 7.21 -3.80
C THR A 13 -6.86 7.41 -5.10
N SER A 14 -5.57 7.72 -5.02
CA SER A 14 -4.76 8.06 -6.18
C SER A 14 -3.28 7.81 -5.93
N THR A 15 -2.55 7.62 -7.00
CA THR A 15 -1.08 7.62 -7.03
C THR A 15 -0.59 8.91 -7.67
N ARG A 16 0.39 9.57 -7.07
CA ARG A 16 0.97 10.82 -7.56
C ARG A 16 2.48 10.72 -7.57
N CYS A 17 3.10 11.31 -8.60
CA CYS A 17 4.54 11.56 -8.64
C CYS A 17 4.80 13.05 -8.83
N MET A 18 5.71 13.59 -8.02
CA MET A 18 6.18 14.96 -8.09
C MET A 18 7.68 14.97 -8.39
N ALA A 19 8.13 15.86 -9.27
CA ALA A 19 9.54 16.11 -9.54
C ALA A 19 9.93 17.45 -8.92
N PHE A 20 11.02 17.45 -8.17
CA PHE A 20 11.57 18.66 -7.51
C PHE A 20 12.94 18.98 -8.07
N ASN A 21 13.24 20.27 -8.23
CA ASN A 21 14.57 20.74 -8.57
C ASN A 21 15.49 20.76 -7.32
N HIS A 22 16.75 21.13 -7.52
CA HIS A 22 17.74 21.24 -6.43
C HIS A 22 17.35 22.25 -5.32
N SER A 23 16.53 23.25 -5.64
CA SER A 23 16.01 24.23 -4.66
C SER A 23 14.80 23.71 -3.88
N GLY A 24 14.32 22.49 -4.15
CA GLY A 24 13.14 21.91 -3.51
C GLY A 24 11.80 22.42 -4.08
N GLU A 25 11.82 23.08 -5.23
CA GLU A 25 10.62 23.56 -5.90
C GLU A 25 10.02 22.44 -6.76
N PRO A 26 8.68 22.24 -6.74
CA PRO A 26 8.03 21.29 -7.61
C PRO A 26 8.02 21.81 -9.06
N ILE A 27 8.66 21.07 -9.97
CA ILE A 27 8.77 21.42 -11.39
C ILE A 27 7.81 20.59 -12.28
N ALA A 28 7.34 19.45 -11.80
CA ALA A 28 6.32 18.66 -12.49
C ALA A 28 5.51 17.82 -11.50
N VAL A 29 4.25 17.55 -11.87
CA VAL A 29 3.34 16.66 -11.13
C VAL A 29 2.51 15.86 -12.11
N HIS A 30 2.34 14.56 -11.81
CA HIS A 30 1.34 13.71 -12.45
C HIS A 30 0.63 12.84 -11.42
N GLN A 31 -0.69 12.72 -11.54
CA GLN A 31 -1.54 12.00 -10.61
C GLN A 31 -2.62 11.22 -11.37
N LEU A 32 -2.92 10.02 -10.91
CA LEU A 32 -3.99 9.16 -11.42
C LEU A 32 -4.77 8.57 -10.26
N GLU A 33 -6.08 8.61 -10.34
CA GLU A 33 -6.97 7.89 -9.43
C GLU A 33 -6.95 6.39 -9.75
N HIS A 34 -7.21 5.54 -8.76
CA HIS A 34 -7.41 4.09 -8.93
C HIS A 34 -8.76 3.66 -8.38
N GLN A 35 -9.22 2.52 -8.86
CA GLN A 35 -10.53 1.99 -8.52
C GLN A 35 -10.63 1.64 -7.04
N GLN A 36 -11.74 2.04 -6.43
CA GLN A 36 -12.15 1.61 -5.10
C GLN A 36 -13.09 0.42 -5.25
N ILE A 37 -12.78 -0.71 -4.63
CA ILE A 37 -13.56 -1.94 -4.72
C ILE A 37 -14.24 -2.20 -3.38
N PHE A 38 -15.56 -2.38 -3.38
CA PHE A 38 -16.37 -2.60 -2.18
C PHE A 38 -17.13 -3.92 -2.29
N PRO A 39 -16.49 -5.09 -2.01
CA PRO A 39 -17.11 -6.41 -2.22
C PRO A 39 -18.32 -6.67 -1.32
N LYS A 40 -18.30 -6.11 -0.10
CA LYS A 40 -19.36 -6.25 0.93
C LYS A 40 -19.38 -4.98 1.80
N PRO A 41 -20.46 -4.72 2.54
CA PRO A 41 -20.50 -3.63 3.51
C PRO A 41 -19.30 -3.68 4.47
N GLY A 42 -18.56 -2.58 4.58
CA GLY A 42 -17.35 -2.46 5.41
C GLY A 42 -16.08 -3.09 4.85
N TRP A 43 -16.12 -3.71 3.67
CA TRP A 43 -14.95 -4.22 2.98
C TRP A 43 -14.46 -3.19 1.95
N VAL A 44 -13.16 -2.95 1.94
CA VAL A 44 -12.51 -2.01 1.02
C VAL A 44 -11.26 -2.65 0.45
N GLU A 45 -11.20 -2.74 -0.87
CA GLU A 45 -10.09 -3.36 -1.59
C GLU A 45 -9.59 -2.48 -2.72
N HIS A 46 -8.32 -2.67 -3.08
CA HIS A 46 -7.71 -2.13 -4.30
C HIS A 46 -7.07 -3.25 -5.11
N ASP A 47 -7.03 -3.09 -6.44
CA ASP A 47 -6.25 -3.95 -7.32
C ASP A 47 -4.76 -3.60 -7.22
N PRO A 48 -3.88 -4.51 -6.73
CA PRO A 48 -2.44 -4.23 -6.62
C PRO A 48 -1.76 -4.02 -7.98
N ILE A 49 -2.27 -4.67 -9.04
CA ILE A 49 -1.70 -4.54 -10.39
C ILE A 49 -2.03 -3.16 -10.95
N GLU A 50 -3.27 -2.70 -10.80
CA GLU A 50 -3.64 -1.33 -11.18
C GLU A 50 -2.78 -0.28 -10.47
N ILE A 51 -2.56 -0.43 -9.14
CA ILE A 51 -1.68 0.46 -8.38
C ILE A 51 -0.27 0.48 -8.97
N TRP A 52 0.30 -0.68 -9.27
CA TRP A 52 1.63 -0.80 -9.84
C TRP A 52 1.75 -0.15 -11.22
N GLU A 53 0.80 -0.42 -12.12
CA GLU A 53 0.76 0.17 -13.46
C GLU A 53 0.63 1.69 -13.41
N LYS A 54 -0.26 2.21 -12.55
CA LYS A 54 -0.42 3.66 -12.36
C LYS A 54 0.82 4.29 -11.73
N THR A 55 1.48 3.62 -10.80
CA THR A 55 2.75 4.10 -10.23
C THR A 55 3.81 4.27 -11.30
N GLN A 56 3.99 3.27 -12.17
CA GLN A 56 4.94 3.39 -13.29
C GLN A 56 4.56 4.53 -14.26
N LEU A 57 3.27 4.69 -14.53
CA LEU A 57 2.79 5.71 -15.44
C LEU A 57 2.99 7.13 -14.89
N VAL A 58 2.64 7.38 -13.60
CA VAL A 58 2.82 8.71 -13.01
C VAL A 58 4.31 9.10 -12.92
N VAL A 59 5.22 8.14 -12.71
CA VAL A 59 6.66 8.39 -12.73
C VAL A 59 7.13 8.80 -14.12
N ARG A 60 6.77 8.03 -15.16
CA ARG A 60 7.15 8.34 -16.55
C ARG A 60 6.62 9.72 -16.97
N GLU A 61 5.37 10.01 -16.68
CA GLU A 61 4.74 11.27 -17.06
C GLU A 61 5.29 12.47 -16.26
N ALA A 62 5.66 12.29 -14.99
CA ALA A 62 6.30 13.34 -14.21
C ALA A 62 7.70 13.68 -14.78
N ILE A 63 8.52 12.68 -15.10
CA ILE A 63 9.84 12.87 -15.73
C ILE A 63 9.69 13.60 -17.07
N LYS A 64 8.78 13.17 -17.93
CA LYS A 64 8.49 13.79 -19.22
C LYS A 64 8.05 15.24 -19.09
N LYS A 65 7.12 15.54 -18.15
CA LYS A 65 6.67 16.92 -17.87
C LYS A 65 7.77 17.82 -17.33
N ALA A 66 8.72 17.26 -16.57
CA ALA A 66 9.89 17.99 -16.09
C ALA A 66 10.92 18.29 -17.22
N GLY A 67 10.71 17.77 -18.43
CA GLY A 67 11.67 17.87 -19.53
C GLY A 67 12.99 17.14 -19.26
N ALA A 68 12.95 16.12 -18.38
CA ALA A 68 14.11 15.39 -17.90
C ALA A 68 14.23 14.01 -18.56
N ASN A 69 15.43 13.44 -18.46
CA ASN A 69 15.69 12.05 -18.78
C ASN A 69 15.89 11.22 -17.50
N PRO A 70 15.75 9.88 -17.55
CA PRO A 70 15.98 9.03 -16.37
C PRO A 70 17.34 9.24 -15.69
N GLY A 71 18.39 9.57 -16.48
CA GLY A 71 19.74 9.87 -15.97
C GLY A 71 19.86 11.19 -15.20
N ASP A 72 18.84 12.04 -15.25
CA ASP A 72 18.80 13.32 -14.53
C ASP A 72 18.21 13.16 -13.11
N ILE A 73 17.71 11.96 -12.78
CA ILE A 73 17.06 11.67 -11.49
C ILE A 73 18.13 11.22 -10.49
N ALA A 74 18.35 12.05 -9.47
CA ALA A 74 19.34 11.80 -8.42
C ALA A 74 18.82 10.84 -7.34
N ALA A 75 17.51 10.92 -7.01
CA ALA A 75 16.89 10.11 -5.99
C ALA A 75 15.36 9.99 -6.18
N LEU A 76 14.78 8.96 -5.55
CA LEU A 76 13.34 8.75 -5.52
C LEU A 76 12.92 8.41 -4.08
N GLY A 77 11.97 9.17 -3.54
CA GLY A 77 11.30 8.91 -2.27
C GLY A 77 9.90 8.34 -2.49
N ILE A 78 9.47 7.47 -1.59
CA ILE A 78 8.13 6.86 -1.65
C ILE A 78 7.44 7.00 -0.31
N THR A 79 6.19 7.48 -0.30
CA THR A 79 5.26 7.28 0.81
C THR A 79 4.14 6.33 0.40
N ASN A 80 3.72 5.46 1.31
CA ASN A 80 2.77 4.39 1.04
C ASN A 80 1.40 4.64 1.67
N GLN A 81 0.42 3.80 1.31
CA GLN A 81 -0.80 3.61 2.09
C GLN A 81 -0.45 2.76 3.32
N ARG A 82 -0.23 3.40 4.47
CA ARG A 82 0.07 2.67 5.71
C ARG A 82 -1.06 1.69 6.03
N GLU A 83 -0.69 0.48 6.49
CA GLU A 83 -1.59 -0.60 6.92
C GLU A 83 -2.44 -1.25 5.81
N THR A 84 -2.42 -0.74 4.58
CA THR A 84 -2.98 -1.46 3.43
C THR A 84 -2.11 -2.68 3.14
N THR A 85 -2.73 -3.86 3.12
CA THR A 85 -2.01 -5.14 3.12
C THR A 85 -2.12 -5.83 1.77
N ILE A 86 -0.96 -6.17 1.19
CA ILE A 86 -0.84 -6.95 -0.05
C ILE A 86 0.05 -8.17 0.23
N VAL A 87 -0.34 -9.34 -0.30
CA VAL A 87 0.48 -10.55 -0.32
C VAL A 87 0.61 -11.02 -1.76
N TRP A 88 1.85 -11.25 -2.21
CA TRP A 88 2.12 -11.63 -3.59
C TRP A 88 3.19 -12.74 -3.67
N ASN A 89 3.23 -13.44 -4.79
CA ASN A 89 4.28 -14.40 -5.09
C ASN A 89 5.53 -13.66 -5.57
N PRO A 90 6.67 -13.72 -4.87
CA PRO A 90 7.88 -12.95 -5.22
C PRO A 90 8.53 -13.39 -6.53
N LYS A 91 8.28 -14.61 -7.00
CA LYS A 91 8.81 -15.14 -8.25
C LYS A 91 8.03 -14.69 -9.48
N THR A 92 6.72 -14.52 -9.36
CA THR A 92 5.83 -14.17 -10.48
C THR A 92 5.35 -12.72 -10.42
N GLY A 93 5.43 -12.06 -9.25
CA GLY A 93 4.86 -10.74 -9.00
C GLY A 93 3.33 -10.76 -8.84
N GLN A 94 2.67 -11.92 -8.95
CA GLN A 94 1.21 -12.01 -8.89
C GLN A 94 0.69 -11.93 -7.45
N PRO A 95 -0.27 -11.04 -7.17
CA PRO A 95 -0.93 -10.99 -5.87
C PRO A 95 -1.83 -12.22 -5.69
N TYR A 96 -1.93 -12.72 -4.45
CA TYR A 96 -2.85 -13.79 -4.10
C TYR A 96 -4.28 -13.29 -3.89
N HIS A 97 -4.45 -12.01 -3.62
CA HIS A 97 -5.73 -11.36 -3.35
C HIS A 97 -5.59 -9.85 -3.61
N ASN A 98 -6.72 -9.17 -3.78
CA ASN A 98 -6.73 -7.70 -3.77
C ASN A 98 -6.10 -7.16 -2.47
N ALA A 99 -5.52 -5.96 -2.54
CA ALA A 99 -5.05 -5.27 -1.36
C ALA A 99 -6.21 -5.01 -0.39
N ILE A 100 -6.07 -5.42 0.87
CA ILE A 100 -7.05 -5.08 1.92
C ILE A 100 -6.66 -3.70 2.47
N VAL A 101 -7.52 -2.71 2.22
CA VAL A 101 -7.25 -1.31 2.56
C VAL A 101 -7.32 -1.08 4.07
N TRP A 102 -6.61 -0.07 4.57
CA TRP A 102 -6.57 0.28 5.99
C TRP A 102 -7.96 0.58 6.61
N GLN A 103 -8.91 1.03 5.78
CA GLN A 103 -10.31 1.33 6.18
C GLN A 103 -11.18 0.07 6.34
N ASP A 104 -10.70 -1.09 5.86
CA ASP A 104 -11.46 -2.34 5.87
C ASP A 104 -11.68 -2.87 7.28
N VAL A 105 -12.89 -3.32 7.56
CA VAL A 105 -13.28 -3.82 8.89
C VAL A 105 -13.56 -5.33 8.92
N ARG A 106 -13.22 -6.09 7.86
CA ARG A 106 -13.47 -7.53 7.79
C ARG A 106 -12.84 -8.35 8.91
N THR A 107 -11.85 -7.80 9.59
CA THR A 107 -11.09 -8.45 10.66
C THR A 107 -11.67 -8.22 12.06
N ASP A 108 -12.88 -7.63 12.18
CA ASP A 108 -13.53 -7.30 13.45
C ASP A 108 -13.66 -8.50 14.39
N LYS A 109 -14.02 -9.69 13.84
CA LYS A 109 -14.11 -10.95 14.61
C LYS A 109 -12.74 -11.40 15.15
N ILE A 110 -11.69 -11.22 14.37
CA ILE A 110 -10.31 -11.53 14.80
C ILE A 110 -9.92 -10.60 15.94
N ILE A 111 -10.23 -9.31 15.83
CA ILE A 111 -9.97 -8.33 16.89
C ILE A 111 -10.75 -8.66 18.15
N ALA A 112 -12.04 -8.97 18.02
CA ALA A 112 -12.89 -9.34 19.16
C ALA A 112 -12.35 -10.59 19.88
N GLU A 113 -11.92 -11.62 19.12
CA GLU A 113 -11.33 -12.84 19.69
C GLU A 113 -10.03 -12.56 20.42
N LEU A 114 -9.12 -11.78 19.84
CA LEU A 114 -7.84 -11.40 20.45
C LEU A 114 -8.02 -10.55 21.72
N GLY A 115 -9.08 -9.75 21.79
CA GLY A 115 -9.36 -8.86 22.93
C GLY A 115 -10.17 -9.49 24.07
N LYS A 116 -10.67 -10.72 23.93
CA LYS A 116 -11.61 -11.35 24.87
C LYS A 116 -11.21 -11.29 26.34
N ASN A 117 -9.93 -11.48 26.67
CA ASN A 117 -9.46 -11.60 28.05
C ASN A 117 -8.78 -10.32 28.58
N ASP A 118 -8.26 -9.46 27.70
CA ASP A 118 -7.36 -8.35 28.08
C ASP A 118 -7.74 -7.02 27.40
N SER A 119 -8.93 -6.91 26.85
CA SER A 119 -9.41 -5.73 26.13
C SER A 119 -8.62 -5.37 24.86
N GLN A 120 -8.92 -4.21 24.29
CA GLN A 120 -8.19 -3.67 23.12
C GLN A 120 -6.73 -3.33 23.43
N ASP A 121 -6.35 -3.21 24.69
CA ASP A 121 -5.03 -2.80 25.10
C ASP A 121 -4.07 -3.97 25.35
N ARG A 122 -4.50 -5.21 25.09
CA ARG A 122 -3.73 -6.44 25.31
C ARG A 122 -2.25 -6.37 24.87
N PHE A 123 -1.98 -5.74 23.75
CA PHE A 123 -0.60 -5.64 23.24
C PHE A 123 0.00 -4.23 23.35
N ARG A 124 -0.72 -3.27 23.93
CA ARG A 124 -0.29 -1.87 23.98
C ARG A 124 1.06 -1.68 24.69
N THR A 125 1.34 -2.41 25.75
CA THR A 125 2.61 -2.32 26.48
C THR A 125 3.82 -2.79 25.66
N ILE A 126 3.58 -3.67 24.65
CA ILE A 126 4.64 -4.23 23.81
C ILE A 126 4.75 -3.42 22.49
N THR A 127 3.62 -3.05 21.91
CA THR A 127 3.57 -2.47 20.57
C THR A 127 3.33 -0.96 20.54
N GLY A 128 2.86 -0.40 21.66
CA GLY A 128 2.37 0.98 21.75
C GLY A 128 0.98 1.18 21.12
N LEU A 129 0.36 0.13 20.57
CA LEU A 129 -0.85 0.22 19.74
C LEU A 129 -1.99 -0.62 20.35
N PRO A 130 -3.27 -0.15 20.21
CA PRO A 130 -4.42 -0.96 20.56
C PRO A 130 -4.68 -2.05 19.50
N LEU A 131 -5.50 -3.03 19.85
CA LEU A 131 -6.10 -3.93 18.85
C LEU A 131 -7.12 -3.13 18.00
N ALA A 132 -6.95 -3.14 16.68
CA ALA A 132 -7.89 -2.53 15.74
C ALA A 132 -7.83 -3.19 14.37
N THR A 133 -8.94 -3.14 13.63
CA THR A 133 -9.04 -3.62 12.24
C THR A 133 -8.12 -2.85 11.29
N TYR A 134 -7.75 -1.64 11.68
CA TYR A 134 -6.84 -0.76 10.97
C TYR A 134 -5.49 -1.42 10.63
N PHE A 135 -4.91 -2.17 11.56
CA PHE A 135 -3.53 -2.67 11.45
C PHE A 135 -3.38 -3.88 10.52
N SER A 136 -2.16 -4.07 10.00
CA SER A 136 -1.83 -5.11 9.02
C SER A 136 -1.89 -6.53 9.59
N GLY A 137 -1.54 -6.74 10.85
CA GLY A 137 -1.48 -8.07 11.47
C GLY A 137 -2.79 -8.88 11.33
N PRO A 138 -3.95 -8.33 11.73
CA PRO A 138 -5.24 -9.00 11.56
C PRO A 138 -5.59 -9.25 10.08
N LYS A 139 -5.19 -8.37 9.15
CA LYS A 139 -5.43 -8.55 7.70
C LYS A 139 -4.58 -9.68 7.14
N ILE A 140 -3.32 -9.80 7.56
CA ILE A 140 -2.44 -10.93 7.18
C ILE A 140 -3.05 -12.23 7.69
N LYS A 141 -3.49 -12.29 8.95
CA LYS A 141 -4.17 -13.48 9.49
C LYS A 141 -5.40 -13.84 8.68
N TRP A 142 -6.24 -12.84 8.36
CA TRP A 142 -7.44 -13.06 7.56
C TRP A 142 -7.09 -13.62 6.17
N LEU A 143 -6.10 -13.07 5.48
CA LEU A 143 -5.63 -13.55 4.18
C LEU A 143 -5.15 -15.00 4.25
N LEU A 144 -4.35 -15.34 5.25
CA LEU A 144 -3.86 -16.71 5.46
C LEU A 144 -4.98 -17.71 5.76
N ASP A 145 -6.08 -17.28 6.36
CA ASP A 145 -7.20 -18.16 6.75
C ASP A 145 -8.26 -18.29 5.64
N ASN A 146 -8.35 -17.34 4.70
CA ASN A 146 -9.47 -17.23 3.75
C ASN A 146 -9.06 -17.26 2.27
N VAL A 147 -7.76 -17.17 1.95
CA VAL A 147 -7.30 -17.25 0.57
C VAL A 147 -6.69 -18.61 0.29
N ASP A 148 -7.31 -19.34 -0.64
CA ASP A 148 -6.92 -20.70 -0.98
C ASP A 148 -5.44 -20.78 -1.42
N GLY A 149 -4.72 -21.74 -0.85
CA GLY A 149 -3.31 -22.01 -1.17
C GLY A 149 -2.30 -20.99 -0.61
N LEU A 150 -2.77 -19.87 -0.01
CA LEU A 150 -1.85 -18.85 0.49
C LEU A 150 -1.05 -19.34 1.70
N ARG A 151 -1.70 -20.02 2.65
CA ARG A 151 -1.02 -20.57 3.84
C ARG A 151 0.03 -21.60 3.47
N GLU A 152 -0.29 -22.48 2.52
CA GLU A 152 0.64 -23.48 2.01
C GLU A 152 1.81 -22.82 1.26
N ALA A 153 1.55 -21.77 0.50
CA ALA A 153 2.59 -20.99 -0.16
C ALA A 153 3.51 -20.32 0.87
N ALA A 154 2.95 -19.68 1.89
CA ALA A 154 3.73 -19.04 2.98
C ALA A 154 4.61 -20.04 3.75
N ASN A 155 4.11 -21.27 3.98
CA ASN A 155 4.87 -22.33 4.67
C ASN A 155 6.05 -22.86 3.83
N ARG A 156 6.04 -22.68 2.53
CA ARG A 156 7.13 -23.11 1.63
C ARG A 156 8.23 -22.05 1.44
N GLY A 157 8.02 -20.82 1.87
CA GLY A 157 8.94 -19.69 1.71
C GLY A 157 8.72 -18.95 0.40
#